data_794a06c521b83ec9b50bf68b99795faa
#
_entry.id   794a06c521b83ec9b50bf68b99795faa
#
_cell.length_a   1.000
_cell.length_b   1.000
_cell.length_c   1.000
_cell.angle_alpha   90.00
_cell.angle_beta   90.00
_cell.angle_gamma   90.00
#
_symmetry.space_group_name_H-M   'P 1'
#
loop_
_entity.id
_entity.type
_entity.pdbx_description
1 polymer ?
#
loop_
_entity_poly.entity_id
_entity_poly.type
_entity_poly.pdbx_seq_one_letter_code
_entity_poly.pdbx_strand_id
1 'polypeptide(L)'
;MRIDILTLFPEMFGGPFDASIIKRAIEQGKVEIELHDIRNYSTDKHRRVDDYPFGGGAGMVMQIEPIAKLIEKLKNERTYDAIIYLTPDGERFNQKTANSLSLMKNIILLCGHYKGIDQRIRDHYITREISIGDYVLTGGELAAAVVVDAVVRIIPGVISDETSALSDSFQDNLLAPPVYTRPAEYNGWCVPEILLSGHQAKIDEWREEQALERTKRLRPDLLGFGVSGLRFEVSGFRFEV
;
A
#
# COMPACT_ATOMS: atom_id res chain seq x y z
N MET A 1 -3.34 4.29 16.18
CA MET A 1 -2.24 3.58 15.54
C MET A 1 -1.04 4.50 15.40
N ARG A 2 0.19 4.00 15.56
CA ARG A 2 1.43 4.75 15.30
C ARG A 2 2.17 4.15 14.12
N ILE A 3 2.65 5.00 13.19
CA ILE A 3 3.45 4.62 12.02
C ILE A 3 4.72 5.46 12.01
N ASP A 4 5.86 4.84 12.21
CA ASP A 4 7.17 5.49 12.11
C ASP A 4 7.79 5.17 10.74
N ILE A 5 8.06 6.17 9.92
CA ILE A 5 8.60 6.02 8.57
C ILE A 5 10.07 6.44 8.57
N LEU A 6 10.95 5.50 8.27
CA LEU A 6 12.38 5.71 8.15
C LEU A 6 12.72 5.97 6.68
N THR A 7 13.22 7.16 6.38
CA THR A 7 13.43 7.63 5.00
C THR A 7 14.69 8.50 4.87
N LEU A 8 15.18 8.67 3.66
CA LEU A 8 16.21 9.67 3.32
C LEU A 8 15.61 11.01 2.87
N PHE A 9 14.29 11.05 2.59
CA PHE A 9 13.59 12.19 1.99
C PHE A 9 12.24 12.45 2.69
N PRO A 10 12.26 12.90 3.96
CA PRO A 10 11.01 13.20 4.70
C PRO A 10 10.07 14.15 3.96
N GLU A 11 10.62 15.08 3.17
CA GLU A 11 9.87 16.06 2.39
C GLU A 11 8.98 15.44 1.29
N MET A 12 9.24 14.21 0.87
CA MET A 12 8.40 13.51 -0.13
C MET A 12 7.01 13.14 0.41
N PHE A 13 6.81 13.19 1.71
CA PHE A 13 5.52 12.89 2.35
C PHE A 13 4.62 14.13 2.53
N GLY A 14 5.14 15.32 2.28
CA GLY A 14 4.32 16.52 2.16
C GLY A 14 3.31 16.37 1.01
N GLY A 15 2.05 16.75 1.25
CA GLY A 15 0.96 16.57 0.30
C GLY A 15 0.13 15.31 0.55
N PRO A 16 0.64 14.07 0.38
CA PRO A 16 -0.15 12.86 0.64
C PRO A 16 -0.75 12.78 2.04
N PHE A 17 -0.01 13.24 3.05
CA PHE A 17 -0.47 13.20 4.44
C PHE A 17 -1.11 14.51 4.91
N ASP A 18 -0.97 15.60 4.16
CA ASP A 18 -1.46 16.94 4.51
C ASP A 18 -2.85 17.25 3.93
N ALA A 19 -3.52 16.26 3.36
CA ALA A 19 -4.81 16.43 2.70
C ALA A 19 -5.79 15.30 2.99
N SER A 20 -7.09 15.58 2.74
CA SER A 20 -8.19 14.62 2.70
C SER A 20 -8.31 13.74 3.97
N ILE A 21 -8.45 12.43 3.79
CA ILE A 21 -8.77 11.45 4.84
C ILE A 21 -7.61 11.29 5.81
N ILE A 22 -6.37 11.19 5.30
CA ILE A 22 -5.18 10.99 6.14
C ILE A 22 -4.97 12.17 7.09
N LYS A 23 -5.03 13.41 6.56
CA LYS A 23 -4.95 14.62 7.40
C LYS A 23 -5.98 14.60 8.52
N ARG A 24 -7.24 14.32 8.20
CA ARG A 24 -8.32 14.26 9.22
C ARG A 24 -8.08 13.17 10.26
N ALA A 25 -7.57 12.01 9.84
CA ALA A 25 -7.24 10.92 10.76
C ALA A 25 -6.14 11.31 11.74
N ILE A 26 -5.12 12.06 11.29
CA ILE A 26 -4.06 12.60 12.13
C ILE A 26 -4.63 13.66 13.10
N GLU A 27 -5.40 14.63 12.60
CA GLU A 27 -6.02 15.69 13.40
C GLU A 27 -6.97 15.14 14.48
N GLN A 28 -7.65 14.03 14.19
CA GLN A 28 -8.53 13.32 15.13
C GLN A 28 -7.80 12.37 16.08
N GLY A 29 -6.47 12.25 15.98
CA GLY A 29 -5.67 11.35 16.80
C GLY A 29 -5.93 9.86 16.55
N LYS A 30 -6.52 9.48 15.40
CA LYS A 30 -6.73 8.08 15.01
C LYS A 30 -5.44 7.41 14.59
N VAL A 31 -4.55 8.17 13.97
CA VAL A 31 -3.21 7.74 13.56
C VAL A 31 -2.20 8.83 13.90
N GLU A 32 -1.02 8.41 14.29
CA GLU A 32 0.17 9.24 14.46
C GLU A 32 1.20 8.77 13.45
N ILE A 33 1.67 9.67 12.58
CA ILE A 33 2.68 9.37 11.57
C ILE A 33 3.90 10.22 11.85
N GLU A 34 5.05 9.57 12.08
CA GLU A 34 6.31 10.25 12.33
C GLU A 34 7.34 9.91 11.24
N LEU A 35 7.96 10.94 10.73
CA LEU A 35 9.00 10.83 9.71
C LEU A 35 10.38 10.95 10.35
N HIS A 36 11.23 9.96 10.11
CA HIS A 36 12.58 9.91 10.64
C HIS A 36 13.60 9.97 9.49
N ASP A 37 14.38 11.06 9.45
CA ASP A 37 15.51 11.15 8.53
C ASP A 37 16.66 10.25 9.03
N ILE A 38 16.94 9.18 8.29
CA ILE A 38 17.99 8.21 8.56
C ILE A 38 19.38 8.89 8.63
N ARG A 39 19.58 10.00 7.88
CA ARG A 39 20.84 10.77 7.87
C ARG A 39 21.22 11.32 9.24
N ASN A 40 20.23 11.55 10.12
CA ASN A 40 20.47 12.04 11.49
C ASN A 40 21.18 11.00 12.37
N TYR A 41 21.26 9.76 11.95
CA TYR A 41 21.88 8.64 12.67
C TYR A 41 23.24 8.20 12.08
N SER A 42 23.68 8.87 11.01
CA SER A 42 25.01 8.67 10.44
C SER A 42 26.07 9.27 11.36
N THR A 43 27.17 8.54 11.54
CA THR A 43 28.38 9.02 12.22
C THR A 43 29.35 9.72 11.29
N ASP A 44 29.10 9.69 9.98
CA ASP A 44 29.91 10.38 8.98
C ASP A 44 29.76 11.90 9.09
N LYS A 45 30.86 12.63 8.97
CA LYS A 45 30.93 14.09 9.03
C LYS A 45 29.99 14.77 8.00
N HIS A 46 29.77 14.12 6.86
CA HIS A 46 28.90 14.61 5.78
C HIS A 46 27.52 13.93 5.79
N ARG A 47 27.19 13.21 6.88
CA ARG A 47 25.92 12.50 7.05
C ARG A 47 25.63 11.50 5.92
N ARG A 48 26.68 10.88 5.37
CA ARG A 48 26.56 9.81 4.39
C ARG A 48 25.90 8.59 5.00
N VAL A 49 25.05 7.93 4.23
CA VAL A 49 24.24 6.78 4.64
C VAL A 49 24.33 5.61 3.66
N ASP A 50 25.20 5.74 2.68
CA ASP A 50 25.38 4.78 1.58
C ASP A 50 26.88 4.56 1.33
N ASP A 51 27.22 3.35 0.80
CA ASP A 51 28.59 2.98 0.46
C ASP A 51 28.58 1.94 -0.67
N TYR A 52 29.76 1.67 -1.23
CA TYR A 52 29.92 0.63 -2.23
C TYR A 52 29.66 -0.77 -1.65
N PRO A 53 28.99 -1.67 -2.40
CA PRO A 53 28.76 -3.03 -1.93
C PRO A 53 30.07 -3.81 -1.85
N PHE A 54 30.20 -4.66 -0.85
CA PHE A 54 31.27 -5.67 -0.83
C PHE A 54 31.15 -6.59 -2.05
N GLY A 55 32.24 -6.97 -2.63
CA GLY A 55 32.27 -7.78 -3.86
C GLY A 55 32.21 -6.95 -5.14
N GLY A 56 32.06 -5.62 -5.03
CA GLY A 56 32.03 -4.71 -6.18
C GLY A 56 30.64 -4.66 -6.84
N GLY A 57 30.59 -4.03 -8.00
CA GLY A 57 29.34 -3.84 -8.76
C GLY A 57 28.95 -2.37 -8.89
N ALA A 58 27.98 -2.08 -9.76
CA ALA A 58 27.48 -0.74 -9.97
C ALA A 58 26.44 -0.34 -8.92
N GLY A 59 26.52 0.90 -8.44
CA GLY A 59 25.57 1.51 -7.50
C GLY A 59 26.01 1.39 -6.05
N MET A 60 25.27 2.06 -5.18
CA MET A 60 25.52 2.16 -3.74
C MET A 60 24.48 1.32 -2.98
N VAL A 61 24.77 1.02 -1.72
CA VAL A 61 23.88 0.30 -0.78
C VAL A 61 23.77 1.14 0.49
N MET A 62 22.58 1.21 1.06
CA MET A 62 22.38 1.90 2.34
C MET A 62 23.10 1.16 3.46
N GLN A 63 23.89 1.94 4.21
CA GLN A 63 24.73 1.43 5.30
C GLN A 63 23.89 0.87 6.45
N ILE A 64 24.40 -0.17 7.10
CA ILE A 64 23.76 -0.82 8.24
C ILE A 64 23.62 0.11 9.44
N GLU A 65 24.70 0.86 9.79
CA GLU A 65 24.81 1.56 11.08
C GLU A 65 23.73 2.63 11.29
N PRO A 66 23.45 3.56 10.35
CA PRO A 66 22.40 4.56 10.54
C PRO A 66 21.01 3.94 10.71
N ILE A 67 20.71 2.91 9.93
CA ILE A 67 19.40 2.23 9.98
C ILE A 67 19.24 1.48 11.30
N ALA A 68 20.24 0.69 11.70
CA ALA A 68 20.22 -0.08 12.94
C ALA A 68 20.07 0.83 14.16
N LYS A 69 20.86 1.90 14.26
CA LYS A 69 20.76 2.89 15.35
C LYS A 69 19.37 3.50 15.48
N LEU A 70 18.77 3.87 14.36
CA LEU A 70 17.42 4.43 14.37
C LEU A 70 16.37 3.40 14.83
N ILE A 71 16.43 2.18 14.29
CA ILE A 71 15.50 1.10 14.69
C ILE A 71 15.66 0.78 16.17
N GLU A 72 16.90 0.65 16.67
CA GLU A 72 17.18 0.35 18.08
C GLU A 72 16.67 1.46 19.00
N LYS A 73 16.89 2.73 18.65
CA LYS A 73 16.32 3.86 19.39
C LYS A 73 14.80 3.74 19.49
N LEU A 74 14.11 3.53 18.39
CA LEU A 74 12.65 3.42 18.37
C LEU A 74 12.16 2.22 19.19
N LYS A 75 12.84 1.07 19.11
CA LYS A 75 12.53 -0.13 19.91
C LYS A 75 12.76 0.08 21.41
N ASN A 76 13.68 0.95 21.81
CA ASN A 76 13.88 1.30 23.21
C ASN A 76 12.76 2.23 23.75
N GLU A 77 12.11 2.99 22.88
CA GLU A 77 11.01 3.90 23.24
C GLU A 77 9.66 3.18 23.31
N ARG A 78 9.46 2.16 22.44
CA ARG A 78 8.19 1.40 22.36
C ARG A 78 8.33 0.04 21.70
N THR A 79 7.34 -0.82 21.92
CA THR A 79 7.23 -2.11 21.22
C THR A 79 6.55 -1.91 19.87
N TYR A 80 7.09 -2.52 18.82
CA TYR A 80 6.54 -2.53 17.47
C TYR A 80 5.98 -3.91 17.12
N ASP A 81 4.79 -3.91 16.51
CA ASP A 81 4.14 -5.14 16.04
C ASP A 81 4.78 -5.66 14.74
N ALA A 82 5.30 -4.73 13.92
CA ALA A 82 6.03 -5.07 12.71
C ALA A 82 7.06 -3.99 12.33
N ILE A 83 8.17 -4.45 11.75
CA ILE A 83 9.18 -3.62 11.07
C ILE A 83 9.18 -4.06 9.61
N ILE A 84 8.69 -3.20 8.73
CA ILE A 84 8.37 -3.52 7.35
C ILE A 84 9.35 -2.81 6.42
N TYR A 85 10.06 -3.58 5.60
CA TYR A 85 10.90 -3.05 4.53
C TYR A 85 10.11 -3.01 3.22
N LEU A 86 10.10 -1.85 2.58
CA LEU A 86 9.43 -1.63 1.30
C LEU A 86 10.41 -1.87 0.16
N THR A 87 10.20 -2.96 -0.57
CA THR A 87 11.14 -3.47 -1.56
C THR A 87 10.40 -4.18 -2.69
N PRO A 88 10.87 -4.11 -3.95
CA PRO A 88 10.18 -4.76 -5.07
C PRO A 88 10.16 -6.30 -4.98
N ASP A 89 11.09 -6.91 -4.24
CA ASP A 89 11.19 -8.37 -4.05
C ASP A 89 10.41 -8.89 -2.82
N GLY A 90 9.65 -8.02 -2.12
CA GLY A 90 8.81 -8.39 -1.00
C GLY A 90 7.50 -9.08 -1.38
N GLU A 91 6.74 -9.51 -0.36
CA GLU A 91 5.36 -10.00 -0.50
C GLU A 91 4.47 -8.94 -1.16
N ARG A 92 3.67 -9.34 -2.16
CA ARG A 92 2.78 -8.40 -2.84
C ARG A 92 1.71 -7.87 -1.90
N PHE A 93 1.69 -6.55 -1.73
CA PHE A 93 0.68 -5.85 -0.95
C PHE A 93 -0.71 -5.98 -1.57
N ASN A 94 -1.70 -6.29 -0.74
CA ASN A 94 -3.09 -6.43 -1.13
C ASN A 94 -4.02 -6.01 0.01
N GLN A 95 -5.33 -5.99 -0.22
CA GLN A 95 -6.31 -5.57 0.79
C GLN A 95 -6.25 -6.40 2.07
N LYS A 96 -6.03 -7.72 1.97
CA LYS A 96 -5.89 -8.60 3.14
C LYS A 96 -4.69 -8.20 4.00
N THR A 97 -3.57 -7.85 3.37
CA THR A 97 -2.39 -7.34 4.06
C THR A 97 -2.69 -5.99 4.72
N ALA A 98 -3.37 -5.06 4.02
CA ALA A 98 -3.78 -3.78 4.59
C ALA A 98 -4.69 -3.97 5.81
N ASN A 99 -5.69 -4.86 5.73
CA ASN A 99 -6.57 -5.20 6.85
C ASN A 99 -5.78 -5.75 8.05
N SER A 100 -4.81 -6.64 7.81
CA SER A 100 -3.95 -7.16 8.88
C SER A 100 -3.12 -6.07 9.56
N LEU A 101 -2.55 -5.16 8.78
CA LEU A 101 -1.73 -4.06 9.30
C LEU A 101 -2.56 -3.03 10.07
N SER A 102 -3.81 -2.77 9.67
CA SER A 102 -4.68 -1.80 10.35
C SER A 102 -5.06 -2.19 11.78
N LEU A 103 -4.92 -3.47 12.13
CA LEU A 103 -5.16 -3.99 13.48
C LEU A 103 -3.94 -3.83 14.42
N MET A 104 -2.79 -3.46 13.87
CA MET A 104 -1.56 -3.27 14.63
C MET A 104 -1.56 -1.90 15.32
N LYS A 105 -0.84 -1.81 16.44
CA LYS A 105 -0.74 -0.57 17.22
C LYS A 105 0.42 0.31 16.76
N ASN A 106 1.60 -0.31 16.56
CA ASN A 106 2.82 0.40 16.20
C ASN A 106 3.55 -0.35 15.08
N ILE A 107 3.84 0.32 13.97
CA ILE A 107 4.63 -0.26 12.87
C ILE A 107 5.75 0.70 12.45
N ILE A 108 6.85 0.11 11.99
CA ILE A 108 7.92 0.83 11.30
C ILE A 108 7.82 0.51 9.81
N LEU A 109 7.91 1.54 8.96
CA LEU A 109 8.08 1.39 7.51
C LEU A 109 9.48 1.90 7.15
N LEU A 110 10.33 1.02 6.61
CA LEU A 110 11.66 1.37 6.13
C LEU A 110 11.63 1.58 4.62
N CYS A 111 11.94 2.79 4.18
CA CYS A 111 12.09 3.15 2.78
C CYS A 111 13.52 2.90 2.32
N GLY A 112 13.71 1.98 1.37
CA GLY A 112 15.00 1.74 0.75
C GLY A 112 15.30 2.71 -0.39
N HIS A 113 16.59 2.87 -0.66
CA HIS A 113 17.12 3.64 -1.79
C HIS A 113 18.30 2.92 -2.44
N TYR A 114 18.80 3.45 -3.56
CA TYR A 114 19.96 2.92 -4.28
C TYR A 114 19.72 1.47 -4.78
N LYS A 115 20.66 0.56 -4.45
CA LYS A 115 20.54 -0.88 -4.75
C LYS A 115 19.82 -1.67 -3.64
N GLY A 116 19.39 -0.97 -2.60
CA GLY A 116 18.75 -1.54 -1.42
C GLY A 116 19.50 -1.20 -0.14
N ILE A 117 19.22 -1.97 0.87
CA ILE A 117 19.80 -1.84 2.21
C ILE A 117 20.75 -3.00 2.49
N ASP A 118 21.66 -2.82 3.45
CA ASP A 118 22.56 -3.91 3.92
C ASP A 118 21.73 -5.13 4.35
N GLN A 119 22.09 -6.31 3.85
CA GLN A 119 21.35 -7.55 4.08
C GLN A 119 21.19 -7.88 5.57
N ARG A 120 22.13 -7.51 6.41
CA ARG A 120 22.05 -7.73 7.87
C ARG A 120 20.89 -6.98 8.53
N ILE A 121 20.44 -5.85 7.96
CA ILE A 121 19.20 -5.19 8.39
C ILE A 121 17.99 -6.06 8.08
N ARG A 122 17.92 -6.64 6.87
CA ARG A 122 16.85 -7.55 6.48
C ARG A 122 16.80 -8.78 7.40
N ASP A 123 17.97 -9.38 7.67
CA ASP A 123 18.06 -10.63 8.42
C ASP A 123 17.77 -10.49 9.92
N HIS A 124 18.06 -9.30 10.51
CA HIS A 124 18.01 -9.15 11.97
C HIS A 124 16.94 -8.20 12.50
N TYR A 125 16.45 -7.27 11.68
CA TYR A 125 15.47 -6.27 12.12
C TYR A 125 14.13 -6.36 11.41
N ILE A 126 14.11 -6.72 10.12
CA ILE A 126 12.89 -6.73 9.33
C ILE A 126 12.03 -7.94 9.68
N THR A 127 10.76 -7.69 9.95
CA THR A 127 9.78 -8.74 10.24
C THR A 127 8.93 -9.09 9.01
N ARG A 128 8.78 -8.14 8.07
CA ARG A 128 8.06 -8.32 6.82
C ARG A 128 8.69 -7.49 5.71
N GLU A 129 8.63 -7.99 4.50
CA GLU A 129 9.03 -7.28 3.29
C GLU A 129 7.83 -7.15 2.37
N ILE A 130 7.54 -5.93 1.92
CA ILE A 130 6.32 -5.64 1.14
C ILE A 130 6.68 -4.95 -0.16
N SER A 131 6.11 -5.47 -1.25
CA SER A 131 6.13 -4.89 -2.60
C SER A 131 4.74 -4.36 -2.97
N ILE A 132 4.65 -3.15 -3.53
CA ILE A 132 3.39 -2.61 -4.05
C ILE A 132 3.12 -3.01 -5.51
N GLY A 133 4.00 -3.80 -6.13
CA GLY A 133 3.85 -4.30 -7.51
C GLY A 133 5.17 -4.68 -8.14
N ASP A 134 5.08 -5.38 -9.28
CA ASP A 134 6.24 -5.92 -10.02
C ASP A 134 6.88 -4.83 -10.90
N TYR A 135 7.37 -3.78 -10.28
CA TYR A 135 8.11 -2.67 -10.89
C TYR A 135 9.06 -2.04 -9.88
N VAL A 136 10.09 -1.37 -10.37
CA VAL A 136 11.09 -0.73 -9.54
C VAL A 136 10.86 0.78 -9.49
N LEU A 137 10.84 1.34 -8.27
CA LEU A 137 10.80 2.77 -8.00
C LEU A 137 12.20 3.29 -7.65
N THR A 138 12.35 4.61 -7.62
CA THR A 138 13.62 5.27 -7.23
C THR A 138 13.91 5.13 -5.73
N GLY A 139 12.86 4.92 -4.91
CA GLY A 139 12.92 4.75 -3.46
C GLY A 139 11.63 4.19 -2.90
N GLY A 140 11.61 3.89 -1.60
CA GLY A 140 10.47 3.31 -0.90
C GLY A 140 9.40 4.30 -0.47
N GLU A 141 9.59 5.61 -0.63
CA GLU A 141 8.72 6.65 -0.09
C GLU A 141 7.29 6.60 -0.68
N LEU A 142 7.19 6.47 -2.01
CA LEU A 142 5.88 6.33 -2.66
C LEU A 142 5.18 5.04 -2.26
N ALA A 143 5.94 3.95 -2.11
CA ALA A 143 5.39 2.69 -1.59
C ALA A 143 4.88 2.85 -0.16
N ALA A 144 5.61 3.56 0.71
CA ALA A 144 5.17 3.88 2.07
C ALA A 144 3.88 4.70 2.06
N ALA A 145 3.78 5.71 1.22
CA ALA A 145 2.58 6.53 1.10
C ALA A 145 1.35 5.69 0.69
N VAL A 146 1.50 4.77 -0.28
CA VAL A 146 0.44 3.84 -0.71
C VAL A 146 0.02 2.91 0.42
N VAL A 147 0.99 2.33 1.15
CA VAL A 147 0.70 1.43 2.28
C VAL A 147 -0.01 2.19 3.40
N VAL A 148 0.46 3.39 3.75
CA VAL A 148 -0.17 4.24 4.77
C VAL A 148 -1.60 4.58 4.40
N ASP A 149 -1.86 5.04 3.17
CA ASP A 149 -3.21 5.38 2.71
C ASP A 149 -4.15 4.19 2.79
N ALA A 150 -3.73 3.03 2.26
CA ALA A 150 -4.54 1.81 2.28
C ALA A 150 -4.82 1.29 3.69
N VAL A 151 -3.89 1.45 4.64
CA VAL A 151 -4.04 1.00 6.04
C VAL A 151 -4.87 1.98 6.85
N VAL A 152 -4.55 3.27 6.77
CA VAL A 152 -5.19 4.30 7.63
C VAL A 152 -6.68 4.44 7.31
N ARG A 153 -7.07 4.35 6.03
CA ARG A 153 -8.48 4.50 5.63
C ARG A 153 -9.42 3.46 6.25
N ILE A 154 -8.91 2.29 6.64
CA ILE A 154 -9.72 1.21 7.23
C ILE A 154 -9.62 1.15 8.76
N ILE A 155 -8.91 2.07 9.40
CA ILE A 155 -8.94 2.22 10.86
C ILE A 155 -10.34 2.70 11.29
N PRO A 156 -10.97 2.07 12.31
CA PRO A 156 -12.30 2.46 12.77
C PRO A 156 -12.43 3.97 13.07
N GLY A 157 -13.45 4.58 12.52
CA GLY A 157 -13.76 6.01 12.69
C GLY A 157 -12.89 6.97 11.86
N VAL A 158 -12.11 6.48 10.90
CA VAL A 158 -11.38 7.33 9.92
C VAL A 158 -12.28 7.69 8.74
N ILE A 159 -13.01 6.72 8.19
CA ILE A 159 -14.05 6.97 7.20
C ILE A 159 -15.39 7.14 7.92
N SER A 160 -16.16 8.15 7.54
CA SER A 160 -17.42 8.52 8.20
C SER A 160 -18.49 7.42 8.11
N ASP A 161 -18.47 6.61 7.07
CA ASP A 161 -19.35 5.46 6.89
C ASP A 161 -18.51 4.19 6.84
N GLU A 162 -18.44 3.48 7.95
CA GLU A 162 -17.68 2.23 8.08
C GLU A 162 -18.19 1.14 7.12
N THR A 163 -19.48 1.18 6.75
CA THR A 163 -20.06 0.23 5.79
C THR A 163 -19.54 0.45 4.37
N SER A 164 -19.10 1.68 4.06
CA SER A 164 -18.47 2.00 2.77
C SER A 164 -17.18 1.22 2.56
N ALA A 165 -16.36 1.06 3.60
CA ALA A 165 -15.13 0.28 3.52
C ALA A 165 -15.41 -1.23 3.30
N LEU A 166 -16.53 -1.74 3.81
CA LEU A 166 -16.93 -3.15 3.64
C LEU A 166 -17.43 -3.45 2.22
N SER A 167 -17.95 -2.46 1.51
CA SER A 167 -18.45 -2.59 0.13
C SER A 167 -17.38 -2.29 -0.94
N ASP A 168 -16.18 -1.94 -0.54
CA ASP A 168 -15.07 -1.70 -1.47
C ASP A 168 -14.57 -3.00 -2.14
N SER A 169 -13.93 -2.85 -3.29
CA SER A 169 -13.30 -3.96 -3.99
C SER A 169 -12.29 -4.69 -3.10
N PHE A 170 -12.20 -6.00 -3.26
CA PHE A 170 -11.25 -6.92 -2.60
C PHE A 170 -11.56 -7.29 -1.13
N GLN A 171 -12.67 -6.83 -0.54
CA GLN A 171 -13.03 -7.25 0.83
C GLN A 171 -13.44 -8.73 0.85
N ASP A 172 -14.32 -9.15 -0.06
CA ASP A 172 -14.80 -10.52 -0.18
C ASP A 172 -14.29 -11.22 -1.46
N ASN A 173 -13.07 -10.88 -1.89
CA ASN A 173 -12.49 -11.34 -3.17
C ASN A 173 -13.35 -10.95 -4.40
N LEU A 174 -14.20 -9.95 -4.29
CA LEU A 174 -14.97 -9.40 -5.40
C LEU A 174 -14.54 -7.96 -5.72
N LEU A 175 -14.78 -7.55 -6.95
CA LEU A 175 -14.76 -6.14 -7.32
C LEU A 175 -16.07 -5.48 -6.93
N ALA A 176 -16.03 -4.23 -6.48
CA ALA A 176 -17.22 -3.45 -6.21
C ALA A 176 -18.15 -3.37 -7.45
N PRO A 177 -19.47 -3.36 -7.25
CA PRO A 177 -20.43 -3.19 -8.33
C PRO A 177 -20.31 -1.80 -8.98
N PRO A 178 -20.85 -1.59 -10.19
CA PRO A 178 -20.87 -0.28 -10.81
C PRO A 178 -21.72 0.69 -9.97
N VAL A 179 -21.26 1.94 -9.88
CA VAL A 179 -21.95 3.00 -9.16
C VAL A 179 -22.43 4.08 -10.13
N TYR A 180 -23.58 4.68 -9.83
CA TYR A 180 -24.19 5.71 -10.62
C TYR A 180 -24.55 6.90 -9.73
N THR A 181 -24.48 8.12 -10.30
CA THR A 181 -24.87 9.36 -9.64
C THR A 181 -25.85 10.15 -10.50
N ARG A 182 -26.36 11.25 -9.98
CA ARG A 182 -27.27 12.16 -10.70
C ARG A 182 -26.53 12.89 -11.83
N PRO A 183 -27.22 13.18 -12.94
CA PRO A 183 -28.64 12.90 -13.26
C PRO A 183 -28.89 11.43 -13.62
N ALA A 184 -30.17 10.99 -13.56
CA ALA A 184 -30.58 9.63 -13.92
C ALA A 184 -30.40 9.29 -15.40
N GLU A 185 -30.34 10.30 -16.25
CA GLU A 185 -30.06 10.21 -17.68
C GLU A 185 -29.07 11.30 -18.09
N TYR A 186 -28.05 10.91 -18.87
CA TYR A 186 -27.07 11.81 -19.44
C TYR A 186 -26.72 11.38 -20.88
N ASN A 187 -27.04 12.20 -21.85
CA ASN A 187 -26.83 11.93 -23.29
C ASN A 187 -27.40 10.59 -23.77
N GLY A 188 -28.57 10.19 -23.27
CA GLY A 188 -29.22 8.92 -23.60
C GLY A 188 -28.66 7.72 -22.79
N TRP A 189 -27.71 7.92 -21.90
CA TRP A 189 -27.20 6.89 -20.99
C TRP A 189 -27.97 6.94 -19.67
N CYS A 190 -28.72 5.88 -19.41
CA CYS A 190 -29.62 5.81 -18.28
C CYS A 190 -29.01 5.02 -17.11
N VAL A 191 -29.35 5.42 -15.90
CA VAL A 191 -29.15 4.62 -14.70
C VAL A 191 -30.07 3.39 -14.77
N PRO A 192 -29.63 2.17 -14.41
CA PRO A 192 -30.49 1.00 -14.34
C PRO A 192 -31.74 1.24 -13.49
N GLU A 193 -32.93 0.90 -14.02
CA GLU A 193 -34.22 1.16 -13.37
C GLU A 193 -34.32 0.56 -11.97
N ILE A 194 -33.66 -0.60 -11.75
CA ILE A 194 -33.63 -1.26 -10.44
C ILE A 194 -33.07 -0.36 -9.35
N LEU A 195 -32.03 0.46 -9.66
CA LEU A 195 -31.42 1.40 -8.72
C LEU A 195 -32.34 2.61 -8.40
N LEU A 196 -33.36 2.86 -9.22
CA LEU A 196 -34.33 3.91 -9.02
C LEU A 196 -35.62 3.39 -8.33
N SER A 197 -35.75 2.08 -8.16
CA SER A 197 -37.00 1.42 -7.69
C SER A 197 -37.29 1.64 -6.21
N GLY A 198 -36.28 1.98 -5.38
CA GLY A 198 -36.43 2.06 -3.92
C GLY A 198 -36.56 0.71 -3.20
N HIS A 199 -36.52 -0.43 -3.91
CA HIS A 199 -36.59 -1.77 -3.33
C HIS A 199 -35.20 -2.27 -2.89
N GLN A 200 -34.80 -1.97 -1.64
CA GLN A 200 -33.44 -2.23 -1.16
C GLN A 200 -32.96 -3.67 -1.40
N ALA A 201 -33.77 -4.67 -1.07
CA ALA A 201 -33.39 -6.08 -1.25
C ALA A 201 -33.04 -6.43 -2.72
N LYS A 202 -33.83 -5.93 -3.69
CA LYS A 202 -33.57 -6.14 -5.12
C LYS A 202 -32.36 -5.34 -5.61
N ILE A 203 -32.11 -4.17 -5.02
CA ILE A 203 -30.91 -3.36 -5.31
C ILE A 203 -29.66 -4.10 -4.84
N ASP A 204 -29.71 -4.71 -3.66
CA ASP A 204 -28.58 -5.44 -3.10
C ASP A 204 -28.30 -6.73 -3.89
N GLU A 205 -29.33 -7.49 -4.27
CA GLU A 205 -29.20 -8.64 -5.18
C GLU A 205 -28.56 -8.24 -6.52
N TRP A 206 -29.03 -7.17 -7.13
CA TRP A 206 -28.46 -6.64 -8.37
C TRP A 206 -26.98 -6.24 -8.20
N ARG A 207 -26.63 -5.61 -7.07
CA ARG A 207 -25.24 -5.24 -6.77
C ARG A 207 -24.33 -6.45 -6.65
N GLU A 208 -24.77 -7.51 -5.98
CA GLU A 208 -24.04 -8.76 -5.84
C GLU A 208 -23.81 -9.43 -7.20
N GLU A 209 -24.85 -9.51 -8.04
CA GLU A 209 -24.73 -10.04 -9.41
C GLU A 209 -23.73 -9.24 -10.23
N GLN A 210 -23.82 -7.90 -10.21
CA GLN A 210 -22.90 -7.04 -10.95
C GLN A 210 -21.45 -7.12 -10.44
N ALA A 211 -21.25 -7.23 -9.13
CA ALA A 211 -19.94 -7.45 -8.54
C ALA A 211 -19.33 -8.76 -9.03
N LEU A 212 -20.10 -9.85 -9.02
CA LEU A 212 -19.67 -11.16 -9.50
C LEU A 212 -19.35 -11.15 -11.01
N GLU A 213 -20.20 -10.57 -11.84
CA GLU A 213 -19.98 -10.47 -13.28
C GLU A 213 -18.73 -9.64 -13.61
N ARG A 214 -18.55 -8.48 -12.94
CA ARG A 214 -17.34 -7.67 -13.10
C ARG A 214 -16.10 -8.44 -12.70
N THR A 215 -16.16 -9.17 -11.60
CA THR A 215 -15.02 -9.96 -11.10
C THR A 215 -14.68 -11.07 -12.09
N LYS A 216 -15.66 -11.83 -12.59
CA LYS A 216 -15.44 -12.84 -13.61
C LYS A 216 -14.76 -12.29 -14.86
N ARG A 217 -15.15 -11.09 -15.28
CA ARG A 217 -14.64 -10.47 -16.50
C ARG A 217 -13.26 -9.83 -16.33
N LEU A 218 -13.03 -9.09 -15.22
CA LEU A 218 -11.86 -8.24 -15.04
C LEU A 218 -10.77 -8.87 -14.16
N ARG A 219 -11.18 -9.68 -13.19
CA ARG A 219 -10.28 -10.29 -12.20
C ARG A 219 -10.72 -11.72 -11.85
N PRO A 220 -10.75 -12.64 -12.85
CA PRO A 220 -11.15 -14.03 -12.61
C PRO A 220 -10.23 -14.75 -11.60
N ASP A 221 -9.00 -14.27 -11.45
CA ASP A 221 -8.04 -14.76 -10.47
C ASP A 221 -8.56 -14.67 -9.02
N LEU A 222 -9.38 -13.67 -8.69
CA LEU A 222 -9.96 -13.49 -7.35
C LEU A 222 -10.96 -14.60 -6.98
N LEU A 223 -11.57 -15.25 -7.97
CA LEU A 223 -12.56 -16.31 -7.77
C LEU A 223 -11.91 -17.71 -7.69
N GLY A 224 -10.59 -17.80 -7.61
CA GLY A 224 -9.88 -19.07 -7.57
C GLY A 224 -9.90 -19.83 -8.90
N PHE A 225 -10.43 -19.28 -9.96
CA PHE A 225 -10.24 -19.81 -11.32
C PHE A 225 -8.81 -19.50 -11.73
N GLY A 226 -7.91 -20.44 -11.49
CA GLY A 226 -6.54 -20.34 -11.98
C GLY A 226 -6.57 -20.04 -13.48
N VAL A 227 -5.72 -19.13 -13.94
CA VAL A 227 -5.57 -18.73 -15.35
C VAL A 227 -4.87 -19.86 -16.12
N SER A 228 -5.42 -21.07 -16.06
CA SER A 228 -5.05 -22.17 -16.94
C SER A 228 -6.04 -22.18 -18.09
N GLY A 229 -5.77 -21.34 -19.12
CA GLY A 229 -6.48 -21.49 -20.38
C GLY A 229 -6.94 -20.26 -21.15
N LEU A 230 -6.72 -19.04 -20.70
CA LEU A 230 -6.94 -17.86 -21.55
C LEU A 230 -5.64 -17.48 -22.28
N ARG A 231 -5.36 -18.16 -23.42
CA ARG A 231 -4.47 -17.61 -24.44
C ARG A 231 -5.17 -16.38 -25.02
N PHE A 232 -4.74 -15.20 -24.66
CA PHE A 232 -5.00 -14.02 -25.47
C PHE A 232 -4.10 -14.14 -26.70
N GLU A 233 -4.66 -14.57 -27.82
CA GLU A 233 -4.04 -14.34 -29.12
C GLU A 233 -4.13 -12.83 -29.41
N VAL A 234 -3.08 -12.10 -29.04
CA VAL A 234 -2.83 -10.78 -29.62
C VAL A 234 -2.27 -11.03 -31.01
N SER A 235 -3.16 -11.01 -32.01
CA SER A 235 -2.76 -11.03 -33.40
C SER A 235 -1.90 -9.81 -33.71
N GLY A 236 -0.61 -10.03 -34.01
CA GLY A 236 0.24 -9.11 -34.73
C GLY A 236 1.24 -8.29 -33.95
N PHE A 237 2.23 -8.95 -33.30
CA PHE A 237 3.59 -8.40 -33.20
C PHE A 237 4.55 -9.55 -32.88
N ARG A 238 5.30 -10.01 -33.90
CA ARG A 238 6.49 -10.84 -33.72
C ARG A 238 7.66 -9.90 -33.43
N PHE A 239 8.27 -10.06 -32.27
CA PHE A 239 9.66 -9.64 -32.09
C PHE A 239 10.52 -10.90 -32.17
N GLU A 240 11.36 -10.99 -33.22
CA GLU A 240 12.49 -11.90 -33.26
C GLU A 240 13.67 -11.23 -32.54
N VAL A 241 14.20 -11.92 -31.54
CA VAL A 241 15.57 -11.75 -31.04
C VAL A 241 16.21 -13.10 -31.03
#